data_8f3764bd441c9b3035f0e94a1d3e8af1
#
_entry.id   8f3764bd441c9b3035f0e94a1d3e8af1
#
_cell.length_a   1.000
_cell.length_b   1.000
_cell.length_c   1.000
_cell.angle_alpha   90.00
_cell.angle_beta   90.00
_cell.angle_gamma   90.00
#
_symmetry.space_group_name_H-M   'P 1'
#
loop_
_entity.id
_entity.type
_entity.pdbx_description
1 polymer ?
#
loop_
_entity_poly.entity_id
_entity_poly.type
_entity_poly.pdbx_seq_one_letter_code
_entity_poly.pdbx_strand_id
1 'polypeptide(L)'
;MLDVQSIIIYLGLAIILFFLAKYAELRKSSGAVWLIVILLSLISGLRADSVGIDTETYNTIFDLISKGVTKGIYGIEESFIYICRVLLGIWDNNQFLFLIFALISNGLIIFTIWDNRDNISFRWSVLSYYITFFTFSLNGMRQFLAVSIIVYATLFLKKGKYVKFIIFVLIASLFHRSAIIGVCYLLFEIIFVKYFESKRKLIIYLLVGIVVFFGIVATYGLVNYYSKYFEQQLSSMGIMMIVKAIMLIWSFGVIETPKNNQERYFCFSNRWYYFAGILLNSLNYIFVYMGRIGLYFYIFESIYIGNIFKAKNKTIWTLMFKFCYVCLLLYYLYNNITRGGQGELPYRFFWQI
;
A
#
# COMPACT_ATOMS: atom_id res chain seq x y z
N MET A 1 12.09 -25.69 -8.17
CA MET A 1 12.71 -26.12 -6.89
C MET A 1 12.53 -24.94 -5.92
N LEU A 2 12.10 -25.19 -4.68
CA LEU A 2 11.93 -24.11 -3.69
C LEU A 2 13.32 -23.58 -3.29
N ASP A 3 13.49 -22.26 -3.36
CA ASP A 3 14.74 -21.61 -2.99
C ASP A 3 14.82 -21.43 -1.48
N VAL A 4 15.70 -22.19 -0.84
CA VAL A 4 15.84 -22.21 0.63
C VAL A 4 16.20 -20.84 1.21
N GLN A 5 17.06 -20.07 0.50
CA GLN A 5 17.44 -18.73 0.93
C GLN A 5 16.22 -17.81 0.99
N SER A 6 15.39 -17.81 -0.07
CA SER A 6 14.16 -17.01 -0.11
C SER A 6 13.18 -17.38 1.00
N ILE A 7 13.02 -18.69 1.27
CA ILE A 7 12.17 -19.16 2.37
C ILE A 7 12.66 -18.62 3.71
N ILE A 8 13.95 -18.76 3.98
CA ILE A 8 14.54 -18.28 5.25
C ILE A 8 14.35 -16.78 5.40
N ILE A 9 14.59 -16.00 4.32
CA ILE A 9 14.47 -14.54 4.36
C ILE A 9 13.01 -14.13 4.58
N TYR A 10 12.07 -14.59 3.75
CA TYR A 10 10.69 -14.13 3.82
C TYR A 10 9.94 -14.66 5.05
N LEU A 11 10.11 -15.93 5.40
CA LEU A 11 9.47 -16.51 6.58
C LEU A 11 10.14 -16.00 7.88
N GLY A 12 11.47 -15.96 7.91
CA GLY A 12 12.22 -15.42 9.03
C GLY A 12 11.88 -13.97 9.32
N LEU A 13 11.79 -13.14 8.25
CA LEU A 13 11.40 -11.74 8.38
C LEU A 13 9.96 -11.60 8.89
N ALA A 14 9.00 -12.41 8.41
CA ALA A 14 7.63 -12.41 8.94
C ALA A 14 7.58 -12.65 10.45
N ILE A 15 8.33 -13.65 10.94
CA ILE A 15 8.42 -14.02 12.35
C ILE A 15 9.07 -12.87 13.15
N ILE A 16 10.22 -12.37 12.69
CA ILE A 16 10.94 -11.28 13.35
C ILE A 16 10.07 -10.03 13.45
N LEU A 17 9.43 -9.62 12.35
CA LEU A 17 8.57 -8.45 12.32
C LEU A 17 7.38 -8.58 13.28
N PHE A 18 6.76 -9.76 13.35
CA PHE A 18 5.64 -9.99 14.27
C PHE A 18 6.07 -9.83 15.73
N PHE A 19 7.21 -10.41 16.13
CA PHE A 19 7.69 -10.31 17.51
C PHE A 19 8.22 -8.93 17.85
N LEU A 20 8.94 -8.26 16.94
CA LEU A 20 9.36 -6.86 17.10
C LEU A 20 8.17 -5.92 17.23
N ALA A 21 7.15 -6.09 16.38
CA ALA A 21 5.95 -5.29 16.45
C ALA A 21 5.15 -5.56 17.74
N LYS A 22 5.11 -6.82 18.22
CA LYS A 22 4.53 -7.16 19.53
C LYS A 22 5.31 -6.48 20.66
N TYR A 23 6.63 -6.49 20.60
CA TYR A 23 7.46 -5.83 21.61
C TYR A 23 7.25 -4.30 21.59
N ALA A 24 7.25 -3.69 20.39
CA ALA A 24 6.95 -2.26 20.22
C ALA A 24 5.58 -1.90 20.81
N GLU A 25 4.55 -2.71 20.53
CA GLU A 25 3.18 -2.51 21.02
C GLU A 25 3.11 -2.56 22.55
N LEU A 26 3.77 -3.57 23.18
CA LEU A 26 3.74 -3.78 24.63
C LEU A 26 4.59 -2.76 25.39
N ARG A 27 5.79 -2.42 24.88
CA ARG A 27 6.75 -1.52 25.53
C ARG A 27 6.68 -0.08 25.08
N LYS A 28 5.78 0.24 24.12
CA LYS A 28 5.69 1.55 23.44
C LYS A 28 7.06 2.02 22.91
N SER A 29 7.85 1.07 22.40
CA SER A 29 9.24 1.30 22.00
C SER A 29 9.34 1.84 20.58
N SER A 30 9.71 3.11 20.42
CA SER A 30 10.02 3.70 19.12
C SER A 30 11.28 3.09 18.48
N GLY A 31 12.25 2.66 19.27
CA GLY A 31 13.45 1.97 18.76
C GLY A 31 13.10 0.67 18.02
N ALA A 32 12.15 -0.11 18.54
CA ALA A 32 11.68 -1.32 17.86
C ALA A 32 10.93 -0.98 16.55
N VAL A 33 10.20 0.14 16.50
CA VAL A 33 9.56 0.62 15.27
C VAL A 33 10.60 0.98 14.21
N TRP A 34 11.65 1.70 14.60
CA TRP A 34 12.77 2.01 13.69
C TRP A 34 13.47 0.76 13.18
N LEU A 35 13.67 -0.24 14.05
CA LEU A 35 14.28 -1.51 13.65
C LEU A 35 13.42 -2.25 12.59
N ILE A 36 12.09 -2.23 12.74
CA ILE A 36 11.17 -2.76 11.72
C ILE A 36 11.36 -2.04 10.37
N VAL A 37 11.41 -0.69 10.40
CA VAL A 37 11.64 0.11 9.19
C VAL A 37 12.97 -0.25 8.53
N ILE A 38 14.04 -0.34 9.32
CA ILE A 38 15.39 -0.66 8.82
C ILE A 38 15.40 -2.06 8.19
N LEU A 39 14.85 -3.08 8.86
CA LEU A 39 14.84 -4.45 8.33
C LEU A 39 14.08 -4.54 6.98
N LEU A 40 12.89 -3.96 6.90
CA LEU A 40 12.12 -3.91 5.66
C LEU A 40 12.90 -3.18 4.56
N SER A 41 13.54 -2.07 4.90
CA SER A 41 14.26 -1.24 3.94
C SER A 41 15.56 -1.89 3.45
N LEU A 42 16.26 -2.62 4.31
CA LEU A 42 17.45 -3.39 3.92
C LEU A 42 17.06 -4.51 2.93
N ILE A 43 16.01 -5.27 3.22
CA ILE A 43 15.54 -6.32 2.31
C ILE A 43 15.06 -5.71 0.98
N SER A 44 14.33 -4.60 1.00
CA SER A 44 13.90 -3.96 -0.24
C SER A 44 15.04 -3.25 -0.97
N GLY A 45 15.94 -2.56 -0.25
CA GLY A 45 16.97 -1.70 -0.81
C GLY A 45 18.24 -2.42 -1.22
N LEU A 46 18.58 -3.58 -0.64
CA LEU A 46 19.83 -4.31 -0.95
C LEU A 46 19.59 -5.54 -1.85
N ARG A 47 18.44 -5.58 -2.54
CA ARG A 47 18.11 -6.66 -3.47
C ARG A 47 18.96 -6.60 -4.76
N ALA A 48 19.20 -7.77 -5.35
CA ALA A 48 19.80 -7.90 -6.66
C ALA A 48 18.87 -7.45 -7.80
N ASP A 49 19.41 -7.21 -8.97
CA ASP A 49 18.68 -6.81 -10.18
C ASP A 49 17.63 -7.83 -10.60
N SER A 50 17.88 -9.11 -10.32
CA SER A 50 16.97 -10.22 -10.58
C SER A 50 15.76 -10.28 -9.63
N VAL A 51 15.72 -9.47 -8.57
CA VAL A 51 14.66 -9.46 -7.57
C VAL A 51 13.69 -8.31 -7.83
N GLY A 52 12.48 -8.67 -8.24
CA GLY A 52 11.45 -7.71 -8.68
C GLY A 52 11.49 -7.47 -10.18
N ILE A 53 10.31 -7.50 -10.81
CA ILE A 53 10.15 -7.40 -12.27
C ILE A 53 10.74 -6.10 -12.83
N ASP A 54 10.62 -4.99 -12.09
CA ASP A 54 11.01 -3.65 -12.56
C ASP A 54 12.43 -3.25 -12.15
N THR A 55 13.16 -4.05 -11.37
CA THR A 55 14.44 -3.65 -10.75
C THR A 55 15.51 -3.37 -11.80
N GLU A 56 15.67 -4.25 -12.78
CA GLU A 56 16.61 -4.07 -13.91
C GLU A 56 16.28 -2.79 -14.71
N THR A 57 14.99 -2.53 -14.94
CA THR A 57 14.53 -1.32 -15.62
C THR A 57 14.93 -0.06 -14.83
N TYR A 58 14.78 -0.07 -13.51
CA TYR A 58 15.19 1.05 -12.67
C TYR A 58 16.70 1.24 -12.67
N ASN A 59 17.51 0.18 -12.64
CA ASN A 59 18.96 0.28 -12.76
C ASN A 59 19.36 0.93 -14.08
N THR A 60 18.77 0.49 -15.19
CA THR A 60 19.00 1.13 -16.51
C THR A 60 18.64 2.62 -16.48
N ILE A 61 17.53 3.00 -15.85
CA ILE A 61 17.12 4.41 -15.71
C ILE A 61 18.13 5.20 -14.88
N PHE A 62 18.61 4.67 -13.77
CA PHE A 62 19.58 5.33 -12.90
C PHE A 62 20.92 5.50 -13.59
N ASP A 63 21.38 4.50 -14.36
CA ASP A 63 22.60 4.59 -15.18
C ASP A 63 22.50 5.66 -16.28
N LEU A 64 21.34 5.80 -16.91
CA LEU A 64 21.09 6.88 -17.86
C LEU A 64 21.15 8.26 -17.19
N ILE A 65 20.57 8.38 -16.01
CA ILE A 65 20.56 9.64 -15.22
C ILE A 65 21.98 9.99 -14.76
N SER A 66 22.77 9.01 -14.29
CA SER A 66 24.19 9.18 -13.90
C SER A 66 25.01 9.67 -15.09
N LYS A 67 24.75 9.14 -16.30
CA LYS A 67 25.39 9.58 -17.56
C LYS A 67 24.90 10.95 -18.08
N GLY A 68 24.04 11.64 -17.35
CA GLY A 68 23.57 12.98 -17.68
C GLY A 68 22.29 13.07 -18.51
N VAL A 69 21.59 11.98 -18.77
CA VAL A 69 20.28 11.99 -19.43
C VAL A 69 19.25 12.58 -18.46
N THR A 70 18.65 13.72 -18.85
CA THR A 70 17.72 14.45 -17.98
C THR A 70 16.29 14.50 -18.49
N LYS A 71 16.07 14.13 -19.76
CA LYS A 71 14.77 14.19 -20.43
C LYS A 71 14.58 13.00 -21.37
N GLY A 72 13.34 12.73 -21.71
CA GLY A 72 13.01 11.74 -22.74
C GLY A 72 13.03 10.28 -22.29
N ILE A 73 13.18 10.01 -20.99
CA ILE A 73 13.01 8.65 -20.47
C ILE A 73 11.49 8.37 -20.44
N TYR A 74 11.06 7.54 -21.37
CA TYR A 74 9.63 7.27 -21.59
C TYR A 74 8.97 6.72 -20.31
N GLY A 75 7.82 7.31 -19.98
CA GLY A 75 7.00 6.87 -18.84
C GLY A 75 7.54 7.26 -17.46
N ILE A 76 8.59 8.10 -17.38
CA ILE A 76 9.16 8.59 -16.12
C ILE A 76 8.89 10.08 -15.97
N GLU A 77 8.43 10.48 -14.77
CA GLU A 77 8.21 11.89 -14.43
C GLU A 77 9.56 12.63 -14.37
N GLU A 78 9.63 13.81 -15.00
CA GLU A 78 10.86 14.64 -14.99
C GLU A 78 11.28 15.04 -13.57
N SER A 79 10.30 15.25 -12.69
CA SER A 79 10.55 15.52 -11.27
C SER A 79 11.26 14.35 -10.56
N PHE A 80 10.89 13.11 -10.88
CA PHE A 80 11.56 11.94 -10.35
C PHE A 80 12.99 11.82 -10.88
N ILE A 81 13.21 12.07 -12.18
CA ILE A 81 14.56 12.09 -12.78
C ILE A 81 15.43 13.13 -12.07
N TYR A 82 14.91 14.34 -11.84
CA TYR A 82 15.64 15.39 -11.12
C TYR A 82 16.02 14.98 -9.70
N ILE A 83 15.09 14.37 -8.95
CA ILE A 83 15.34 13.87 -7.58
C ILE A 83 16.44 12.79 -7.60
N CYS A 84 16.35 11.82 -8.51
CA CYS A 84 17.37 10.79 -8.66
C CYS A 84 18.73 11.38 -8.98
N ARG A 85 18.81 12.38 -9.86
CA ARG A 85 20.05 13.08 -10.19
C ARG A 85 20.69 13.77 -8.98
N VAL A 86 19.89 14.43 -8.17
CA VAL A 86 20.38 15.06 -6.93
C VAL A 86 20.95 14.01 -5.97
N LEU A 87 20.26 12.88 -5.81
CA LEU A 87 20.70 11.80 -4.94
C LEU A 87 21.96 11.11 -5.47
N LEU A 88 22.06 10.83 -6.78
CA LEU A 88 23.25 10.29 -7.41
C LEU A 88 24.44 11.27 -7.33
N GLY A 89 24.19 12.58 -7.29
CA GLY A 89 25.22 13.59 -7.04
C GLY A 89 25.80 13.52 -5.62
N ILE A 90 25.08 12.94 -4.65
CA ILE A 90 25.56 12.70 -3.28
C ILE A 90 26.37 11.40 -3.22
N TRP A 91 25.83 10.34 -3.85
CA TRP A 91 26.50 9.05 -3.93
C TRP A 91 26.09 8.37 -5.25
N ASP A 92 27.03 8.26 -6.19
CA ASP A 92 26.82 7.66 -7.50
C ASP A 92 26.78 6.13 -7.40
N ASN A 93 25.64 5.63 -6.90
CA ASN A 93 25.38 4.21 -6.69
C ASN A 93 23.87 3.94 -6.75
N ASN A 94 23.44 3.06 -7.68
CA ASN A 94 22.05 2.71 -7.86
C ASN A 94 21.43 2.08 -6.60
N GLN A 95 22.22 1.27 -5.88
CA GLN A 95 21.77 0.63 -4.65
C GLN A 95 21.43 1.63 -3.55
N PHE A 96 22.11 2.78 -3.52
CA PHE A 96 21.79 3.89 -2.64
C PHE A 96 20.39 4.44 -2.91
N LEU A 97 20.00 4.59 -4.18
CA LEU A 97 18.65 5.04 -4.55
C LEU A 97 17.58 4.04 -4.10
N PHE A 98 17.79 2.75 -4.36
CA PHE A 98 16.86 1.71 -3.88
C PHE A 98 16.71 1.76 -2.36
N LEU A 99 17.80 1.90 -1.62
CA LEU A 99 17.79 1.95 -0.17
C LEU A 99 17.05 3.19 0.37
N ILE A 100 17.32 4.37 -0.20
CA ILE A 100 16.67 5.62 0.22
C ILE A 100 15.17 5.56 -0.04
N PHE A 101 14.75 5.14 -1.23
CA PHE A 101 13.33 5.05 -1.56
C PHE A 101 12.62 3.96 -0.74
N ALA A 102 13.28 2.83 -0.45
CA ALA A 102 12.76 1.81 0.43
C ALA A 102 12.61 2.33 1.87
N LEU A 103 13.61 3.08 2.38
CA LEU A 103 13.58 3.66 3.72
C LEU A 103 12.43 4.65 3.88
N ILE A 104 12.23 5.53 2.90
CA ILE A 104 11.13 6.50 2.93
C ILE A 104 9.79 5.78 2.84
N SER A 105 9.62 4.85 1.89
CA SER A 105 8.34 4.16 1.67
C SER A 105 7.93 3.31 2.88
N ASN A 106 8.81 2.42 3.36
CA ASN A 106 8.52 1.59 4.51
C ASN A 106 8.37 2.44 5.79
N GLY A 107 9.22 3.47 5.94
CA GLY A 107 9.13 4.40 7.07
C GLY A 107 7.77 5.07 7.17
N LEU A 108 7.29 5.68 6.09
CA LEU A 108 6.01 6.37 6.06
C LEU A 108 4.83 5.44 6.37
N ILE A 109 4.83 4.21 5.84
CA ILE A 109 3.78 3.23 6.14
C ILE A 109 3.84 2.79 7.61
N ILE A 110 5.01 2.37 8.09
CA ILE A 110 5.17 1.85 9.46
C ILE A 110 4.87 2.95 10.49
N PHE A 111 5.31 4.21 10.25
CA PHE A 111 4.97 5.32 11.12
C PHE A 111 3.49 5.66 11.08
N THR A 112 2.82 5.53 9.94
CA THR A 112 1.37 5.69 9.88
C THR A 112 0.65 4.64 10.71
N ILE A 113 1.07 3.38 10.61
CA ILE A 113 0.53 2.29 11.45
C ILE A 113 0.83 2.58 12.94
N TRP A 114 2.05 3.03 13.26
CA TRP A 114 2.44 3.35 14.63
C TRP A 114 1.68 4.53 15.24
N ASP A 115 1.43 5.59 14.48
CA ASP A 115 0.63 6.75 14.95
C ASP A 115 -0.81 6.34 15.29
N ASN A 116 -1.32 5.31 14.63
CA ASN A 116 -2.65 4.76 14.88
C ASN A 116 -2.70 3.62 15.93
N ARG A 117 -1.59 3.28 16.62
CA ARG A 117 -1.46 2.13 17.55
C ARG A 117 -2.50 2.11 18.68
N ASP A 118 -3.02 3.27 19.07
CA ASP A 118 -4.06 3.35 20.09
C ASP A 118 -5.42 2.81 19.61
N ASN A 119 -5.62 2.70 18.29
CA ASN A 119 -6.85 2.21 17.67
C ASN A 119 -6.70 0.84 16.98
N ILE A 120 -5.46 0.35 16.82
CA ILE A 120 -5.17 -0.88 16.09
C ILE A 120 -4.21 -1.78 16.88
N SER A 121 -4.17 -3.09 16.56
CA SER A 121 -3.07 -3.97 16.95
C SER A 121 -1.91 -3.76 15.99
N PHE A 122 -0.84 -3.13 16.47
CA PHE A 122 0.32 -2.78 15.66
C PHE A 122 0.96 -4.01 15.01
N ARG A 123 1.12 -5.11 15.78
CA ARG A 123 1.70 -6.36 15.27
C ARG A 123 0.94 -6.98 14.11
N TRP A 124 -0.39 -6.99 14.16
CA TRP A 124 -1.21 -7.55 13.10
C TRP A 124 -1.26 -6.63 11.86
N SER A 125 -1.22 -5.33 12.07
CA SER A 125 -1.10 -4.34 10.98
C SER A 125 0.23 -4.47 10.25
N VAL A 126 1.35 -4.57 10.98
CA VAL A 126 2.69 -4.75 10.40
C VAL A 126 2.77 -6.07 9.64
N LEU A 127 2.25 -7.17 10.21
CA LEU A 127 2.26 -8.48 9.55
C LEU A 127 1.40 -8.47 8.29
N SER A 128 0.20 -7.89 8.34
CA SER A 128 -0.68 -7.73 7.18
C SER A 128 -0.02 -6.89 6.09
N TYR A 129 0.60 -5.75 6.45
CA TYR A 129 1.37 -4.94 5.52
C TYR A 129 2.48 -5.74 4.85
N TYR A 130 3.31 -6.40 5.64
CA TYR A 130 4.44 -7.16 5.14
C TYR A 130 4.01 -8.27 4.17
N ILE A 131 3.05 -9.10 4.56
CA ILE A 131 2.65 -10.26 3.75
C ILE A 131 1.89 -9.85 2.48
N THR A 132 1.06 -8.80 2.55
CA THR A 132 0.16 -8.45 1.44
C THR A 132 0.76 -7.39 0.51
N PHE A 133 1.55 -6.44 1.02
CA PHE A 133 1.93 -5.24 0.26
C PHE A 133 3.43 -5.05 0.07
N PHE A 134 4.27 -5.64 0.93
CA PHE A 134 5.71 -5.40 0.88
C PHE A 134 6.34 -5.77 -0.47
N THR A 135 5.92 -6.89 -1.09
CA THR A 135 6.44 -7.33 -2.38
C THR A 135 6.14 -6.34 -3.51
N PHE A 136 5.05 -5.54 -3.42
CA PHE A 136 4.80 -4.44 -4.35
C PHE A 136 5.87 -3.34 -4.28
N SER A 137 6.51 -3.13 -3.12
CA SER A 137 7.58 -2.15 -2.98
C SER A 137 8.84 -2.54 -3.76
N LEU A 138 9.00 -3.82 -4.10
CA LEU A 138 10.11 -4.33 -4.89
C LEU A 138 9.93 -4.02 -6.38
N ASN A 139 8.71 -3.77 -6.84
CA ASN A 139 8.38 -3.49 -8.24
C ASN A 139 8.05 -2.01 -8.45
N GLY A 140 6.81 -1.63 -8.53
CA GLY A 140 6.39 -0.26 -8.78
C GLY A 140 6.92 0.76 -7.77
N MET A 141 8.25 0.85 -7.60
CA MET A 141 8.93 1.62 -6.54
C MET A 141 8.44 3.07 -6.46
N ARG A 142 8.36 3.78 -7.60
CA ARG A 142 7.87 5.17 -7.65
C ARG A 142 6.41 5.28 -7.19
N GLN A 143 5.58 4.39 -7.69
CA GLN A 143 4.18 4.35 -7.32
C GLN A 143 4.02 4.00 -5.83
N PHE A 144 4.77 3.03 -5.33
CA PHE A 144 4.70 2.62 -3.94
C PHE A 144 5.16 3.73 -2.99
N LEU A 145 6.20 4.48 -3.38
CA LEU A 145 6.62 5.69 -2.67
C LEU A 145 5.51 6.73 -2.64
N ALA A 146 4.86 7.00 -3.77
CA ALA A 146 3.73 7.92 -3.83
C ALA A 146 2.55 7.44 -2.96
N VAL A 147 2.22 6.14 -2.99
CA VAL A 147 1.23 5.52 -2.09
C VAL A 147 1.59 5.76 -0.63
N SER A 148 2.83 5.51 -0.23
CA SER A 148 3.28 5.66 1.16
C SER A 148 3.17 7.10 1.66
N ILE A 149 3.48 8.09 0.79
CA ILE A 149 3.32 9.52 1.09
C ILE A 149 1.85 9.86 1.31
N ILE A 150 0.94 9.37 0.44
CA ILE A 150 -0.51 9.61 0.58
C ILE A 150 -1.04 8.96 1.85
N VAL A 151 -0.67 7.72 2.15
CA VAL A 151 -1.09 7.02 3.37
C VAL A 151 -0.66 7.80 4.61
N TYR A 152 0.58 8.27 4.66
CA TYR A 152 1.07 9.12 5.76
C TYR A 152 0.31 10.45 5.83
N ALA A 153 0.02 11.06 4.69
CA ALA A 153 -0.72 12.31 4.61
C ALA A 153 -2.12 12.21 5.24
N THR A 154 -2.75 11.03 5.24
CA THR A 154 -4.06 10.85 5.89
C THR A 154 -4.05 11.13 7.40
N LEU A 155 -2.88 11.08 8.06
CA LEU A 155 -2.73 11.51 9.45
C LEU A 155 -3.03 13.00 9.62
N PHE A 156 -2.67 13.84 8.64
CA PHE A 156 -3.00 15.27 8.65
C PHE A 156 -4.46 15.50 8.32
N LEU A 157 -5.01 14.71 7.40
CA LEU A 157 -6.42 14.76 7.02
C LEU A 157 -7.31 14.49 8.24
N LYS A 158 -7.03 13.41 8.98
CA LYS A 158 -7.75 13.05 10.22
C LYS A 158 -7.66 14.11 11.33
N LYS A 159 -6.64 14.97 11.29
CA LYS A 159 -6.44 16.08 12.22
C LYS A 159 -7.01 17.41 11.67
N GLY A 160 -7.77 17.40 10.57
CA GLY A 160 -8.34 18.59 9.93
C GLY A 160 -7.32 19.51 9.24
N LYS A 161 -6.07 19.05 9.07
CA LYS A 161 -4.98 19.84 8.48
C LYS A 161 -4.97 19.69 6.95
N TYR A 162 -6.05 20.11 6.29
CA TYR A 162 -6.29 19.91 4.85
C TYR A 162 -5.19 20.47 3.95
N VAL A 163 -4.66 21.66 4.26
CA VAL A 163 -3.58 22.27 3.48
C VAL A 163 -2.33 21.38 3.49
N LYS A 164 -1.94 20.87 4.68
CA LYS A 164 -0.80 19.95 4.78
C LYS A 164 -1.05 18.67 3.98
N PHE A 165 -2.26 18.12 4.05
CA PHE A 165 -2.62 16.96 3.25
C PHE A 165 -2.45 17.21 1.74
N ILE A 166 -2.95 18.35 1.23
CA ILE A 166 -2.81 18.71 -0.19
C ILE A 166 -1.34 18.85 -0.59
N ILE A 167 -0.51 19.49 0.26
CA ILE A 167 0.94 19.58 0.01
C ILE A 167 1.56 18.20 -0.16
N PHE A 168 1.21 17.22 0.70
CA PHE A 168 1.71 15.86 0.56
C PHE A 168 1.17 15.14 -0.69
N VAL A 169 -0.06 15.41 -1.12
CA VAL A 169 -0.58 14.90 -2.40
C VAL A 169 0.25 15.44 -3.57
N LEU A 170 0.58 16.73 -3.56
CA LEU A 170 1.44 17.34 -4.59
C LEU A 170 2.85 16.75 -4.56
N ILE A 171 3.44 16.57 -3.38
CA ILE A 171 4.74 15.91 -3.23
C ILE A 171 4.69 14.48 -3.78
N ALA A 172 3.66 13.71 -3.47
CA ALA A 172 3.48 12.35 -3.99
C ALA A 172 3.39 12.33 -5.52
N SER A 173 2.74 13.32 -6.13
CA SER A 173 2.60 13.41 -7.59
C SER A 173 3.92 13.73 -8.31
N LEU A 174 4.95 14.23 -7.62
CA LEU A 174 6.30 14.38 -8.16
C LEU A 174 6.98 13.02 -8.41
N PHE A 175 6.59 11.97 -7.69
CA PHE A 175 7.12 10.62 -7.86
C PHE A 175 6.28 9.79 -8.81
N HIS A 176 4.95 9.97 -8.80
CA HIS A 176 4.04 9.24 -9.67
C HIS A 176 2.74 10.00 -9.90
N ARG A 177 2.41 10.29 -11.16
CA ARG A 177 1.24 11.13 -11.53
C ARG A 177 -0.08 10.61 -10.98
N SER A 178 -0.25 9.29 -10.84
CA SER A 178 -1.49 8.73 -10.30
C SER A 178 -1.76 9.12 -8.84
N ALA A 179 -0.77 9.68 -8.12
CA ALA A 179 -0.95 10.14 -6.74
C ALA A 179 -1.98 11.27 -6.59
N ILE A 180 -2.34 11.95 -7.68
CA ILE A 180 -3.42 12.94 -7.68
C ILE A 180 -4.76 12.34 -7.21
N ILE A 181 -4.95 11.02 -7.33
CA ILE A 181 -6.09 10.29 -6.77
C ILE A 181 -6.22 10.49 -5.25
N GLY A 182 -5.13 10.88 -4.59
CA GLY A 182 -5.14 11.25 -3.18
C GLY A 182 -6.16 12.35 -2.84
N VAL A 183 -6.52 13.21 -3.79
CA VAL A 183 -7.59 14.20 -3.59
C VAL A 183 -8.92 13.56 -3.23
N CYS A 184 -9.18 12.33 -3.69
CA CYS A 184 -10.39 11.59 -3.34
C CYS A 184 -10.54 11.36 -1.83
N TYR A 185 -9.43 11.23 -1.09
CA TYR A 185 -9.48 11.13 0.38
C TYR A 185 -10.01 12.41 1.02
N LEU A 186 -9.63 13.58 0.50
CA LEU A 186 -10.15 14.87 0.97
C LEU A 186 -11.64 14.99 0.70
N LEU A 187 -12.09 14.62 -0.51
CA LEU A 187 -13.51 14.61 -0.86
C LEU A 187 -14.29 13.65 0.03
N PHE A 188 -13.73 12.46 0.25
CA PHE A 188 -14.31 11.47 1.14
C PHE A 188 -14.43 12.01 2.57
N GLU A 189 -13.38 12.64 3.09
CA GLU A 189 -13.36 13.24 4.42
C GLU A 189 -14.42 14.33 4.59
N ILE A 190 -14.47 15.29 3.65
CA ILE A 190 -15.44 16.38 3.68
C ILE A 190 -16.88 15.84 3.63
N ILE A 191 -17.14 14.86 2.77
CA ILE A 191 -18.46 14.25 2.63
C ILE A 191 -18.85 13.48 3.89
N PHE A 192 -17.94 12.66 4.41
CA PHE A 192 -18.24 11.77 5.54
C PHE A 192 -18.31 12.51 6.86
N VAL A 193 -17.38 13.40 7.16
CA VAL A 193 -17.37 14.15 8.42
C VAL A 193 -18.61 15.05 8.53
N LYS A 194 -18.97 15.72 7.44
CA LYS A 194 -20.06 16.69 7.42
C LYS A 194 -21.46 16.05 7.38
N TYR A 195 -21.58 14.81 6.88
CA TYR A 195 -22.87 14.16 6.60
C TYR A 195 -23.02 12.77 7.21
N PHE A 196 -22.18 12.40 8.18
CA PHE A 196 -22.19 11.11 8.84
C PHE A 196 -23.55 10.72 9.47
N GLU A 197 -24.40 11.70 9.77
CA GLU A 197 -25.71 11.50 10.38
C GLU A 197 -26.81 11.06 9.41
N SER A 198 -26.63 11.16 8.10
CA SER A 198 -27.66 10.86 7.10
C SER A 198 -27.23 9.77 6.11
N LYS A 199 -27.64 8.50 6.39
CA LYS A 199 -27.36 7.33 5.54
C LYS A 199 -27.78 7.50 4.06
N ARG A 200 -28.90 8.20 3.79
CA ARG A 200 -29.39 8.40 2.42
C ARG A 200 -28.53 9.35 1.61
N LYS A 201 -28.06 10.43 2.20
CA LYS A 201 -27.18 11.39 1.52
C LYS A 201 -25.83 10.76 1.17
N LEU A 202 -25.32 9.87 2.04
CA LEU A 202 -24.10 9.13 1.84
C LEU A 202 -24.11 8.30 0.54
N ILE A 203 -25.18 7.54 0.30
CA ILE A 203 -25.35 6.72 -0.90
C ILE A 203 -25.36 7.60 -2.15
N ILE A 204 -26.04 8.73 -2.11
CA ILE A 204 -26.10 9.68 -3.25
C ILE A 204 -24.71 10.24 -3.55
N TYR A 205 -23.94 10.66 -2.54
CA TYR A 205 -22.59 11.19 -2.75
C TYR A 205 -21.59 10.14 -3.20
N LEU A 206 -21.72 8.88 -2.73
CA LEU A 206 -20.93 7.76 -3.25
C LEU A 206 -21.22 7.53 -4.73
N LEU A 207 -22.49 7.52 -5.13
CA LEU A 207 -22.89 7.39 -6.53
C LEU A 207 -22.38 8.57 -7.38
N VAL A 208 -22.50 9.80 -6.89
CA VAL A 208 -21.98 11.00 -7.55
C VAL A 208 -20.44 10.93 -7.64
N GLY A 209 -19.74 10.53 -6.57
CA GLY A 209 -18.30 10.36 -6.57
C GLY A 209 -17.83 9.31 -7.57
N ILE A 210 -18.53 8.19 -7.68
CA ILE A 210 -18.29 7.14 -8.68
C ILE A 210 -18.51 7.70 -10.08
N VAL A 211 -19.61 8.40 -10.34
CA VAL A 211 -19.93 8.98 -11.66
C VAL A 211 -18.90 10.04 -12.04
N VAL A 212 -18.52 10.92 -11.12
CA VAL A 212 -17.48 11.95 -11.36
C VAL A 212 -16.14 11.30 -11.64
N PHE A 213 -15.75 10.26 -10.87
CA PHE A 213 -14.53 9.51 -11.08
C PHE A 213 -14.49 8.85 -12.46
N PHE A 214 -15.56 8.13 -12.84
CA PHE A 214 -15.65 7.53 -14.17
C PHE A 214 -15.73 8.58 -15.28
N GLY A 215 -16.38 9.73 -15.03
CA GLY A 215 -16.39 10.87 -15.94
C GLY A 215 -15.00 11.44 -16.19
N ILE A 216 -14.21 11.64 -15.13
CA ILE A 216 -12.81 12.10 -15.23
C ILE A 216 -11.95 11.07 -15.97
N VAL A 217 -12.08 9.79 -15.67
CA VAL A 217 -11.36 8.71 -16.37
C VAL A 217 -11.73 8.66 -17.85
N ALA A 218 -13.00 8.83 -18.20
CA ALA A 218 -13.47 8.83 -19.57
C ALA A 218 -13.03 10.07 -20.37
N THR A 219 -13.03 11.26 -19.76
CA THR A 219 -12.66 12.52 -20.44
C THR A 219 -11.16 12.66 -20.68
N TYR A 220 -10.30 11.98 -19.89
CA TYR A 220 -8.85 12.05 -20.07
C TYR A 220 -8.30 11.24 -21.26
N GLY A 221 -9.17 10.73 -22.15
CA GLY A 221 -8.73 10.02 -23.36
C GLY A 221 -7.96 8.71 -23.08
N LEU A 222 -7.97 8.26 -21.81
CA LEU A 222 -7.35 7.02 -21.38
C LEU A 222 -7.91 5.83 -22.17
N VAL A 223 -9.18 5.89 -22.57
CA VAL A 223 -9.83 4.85 -23.36
C VAL A 223 -9.13 4.68 -24.72
N ASN A 224 -8.77 5.76 -25.41
CA ASN A 224 -8.14 5.69 -26.73
C ASN A 224 -6.65 5.30 -26.66
N TYR A 225 -5.93 5.71 -25.62
CA TYR A 225 -4.53 5.34 -25.43
C TYR A 225 -4.39 3.88 -25.00
N TYR A 226 -5.35 3.37 -24.24
CA TYR A 226 -5.33 2.01 -23.70
C TYR A 226 -6.19 1.02 -24.50
N SER A 227 -6.87 1.42 -25.57
CA SER A 227 -7.67 0.51 -26.40
C SER A 227 -6.87 -0.70 -26.91
N LYS A 228 -5.59 -0.51 -27.25
CA LYS A 228 -4.68 -1.60 -27.63
C LYS A 228 -4.41 -2.63 -26.53
N TYR A 229 -4.60 -2.25 -25.26
CA TYR A 229 -4.43 -3.13 -24.10
C TYR A 229 -5.72 -3.82 -23.66
N PHE A 230 -6.88 -3.36 -24.16
CA PHE A 230 -8.17 -3.97 -23.86
C PHE A 230 -8.34 -5.35 -24.51
N GLU A 231 -7.64 -5.62 -25.60
CA GLU A 231 -7.73 -6.90 -26.30
C GLU A 231 -6.96 -8.04 -25.60
N GLN A 232 -6.13 -7.77 -24.64
CA GLN A 232 -5.15 -8.75 -24.15
C GLN A 232 -5.46 -9.45 -22.84
N GLN A 233 -6.39 -9.05 -21.97
CA GLN A 233 -6.64 -9.84 -20.75
C GLN A 233 -8.00 -9.58 -20.09
N LEU A 234 -9.03 -10.29 -20.48
CA LEU A 234 -10.08 -10.73 -19.55
C LEU A 234 -9.51 -11.84 -18.65
N SER A 235 -8.70 -11.50 -17.68
CA SER A 235 -8.28 -12.47 -16.67
C SER A 235 -9.45 -12.70 -15.70
N SER A 236 -9.72 -13.95 -15.37
CA SER A 236 -10.74 -14.33 -14.39
C SER A 236 -10.52 -13.56 -13.08
N MET A 237 -11.59 -12.99 -12.54
CA MET A 237 -11.57 -12.31 -11.23
C MET A 237 -10.89 -13.23 -10.22
N GLY A 238 -9.75 -12.81 -9.69
CA GLY A 238 -8.97 -13.68 -8.82
C GLY A 238 -9.78 -14.09 -7.59
N ILE A 239 -9.88 -15.37 -7.32
CA ILE A 239 -10.61 -15.93 -6.17
C ILE A 239 -10.29 -15.18 -4.87
N MET A 240 -9.05 -14.68 -4.75
CA MET A 240 -8.60 -13.93 -3.58
C MET A 240 -9.31 -12.59 -3.39
N MET A 241 -9.70 -11.89 -4.46
CA MET A 241 -10.48 -10.65 -4.34
C MET A 241 -11.89 -10.94 -3.86
N ILE A 242 -12.48 -12.05 -4.32
CA ILE A 242 -13.79 -12.53 -3.84
C ILE A 242 -13.71 -12.86 -2.35
N VAL A 243 -12.69 -13.60 -1.91
CA VAL A 243 -12.48 -13.93 -0.50
C VAL A 243 -12.33 -12.66 0.34
N LYS A 244 -11.54 -11.68 -0.10
CA LYS A 244 -11.37 -10.41 0.61
C LYS A 244 -12.66 -9.59 0.65
N ALA A 245 -13.45 -9.58 -0.41
CA ALA A 245 -14.76 -8.92 -0.42
C ALA A 245 -15.73 -9.59 0.56
N ILE A 246 -15.79 -10.91 0.61
CA ILE A 246 -16.59 -11.66 1.59
C ILE A 246 -16.12 -11.34 3.02
N MET A 247 -14.83 -11.33 3.29
CA MET A 247 -14.28 -10.98 4.59
C MET A 247 -14.60 -9.54 4.96
N LEU A 248 -14.55 -8.60 4.02
CA LEU A 248 -14.95 -7.22 4.29
C LEU A 248 -16.43 -7.14 4.67
N ILE A 249 -17.33 -7.81 3.92
CA ILE A 249 -18.76 -7.87 4.24
C ILE A 249 -18.98 -8.49 5.63
N TRP A 250 -18.32 -9.61 5.92
CA TRP A 250 -18.40 -10.24 7.25
C TRP A 250 -17.96 -9.30 8.37
N SER A 251 -16.93 -8.51 8.13
CA SER A 251 -16.40 -7.56 9.11
C SER A 251 -17.42 -6.50 9.57
N PHE A 252 -18.43 -6.20 8.74
CA PHE A 252 -19.52 -5.27 9.14
C PHE A 252 -20.36 -5.81 10.29
N GLY A 253 -20.52 -7.14 10.39
CA GLY A 253 -21.23 -7.79 11.49
C GLY A 253 -20.38 -8.07 12.72
N VAL A 254 -19.05 -8.06 12.58
CA VAL A 254 -18.09 -8.46 13.62
C VAL A 254 -17.62 -7.28 14.47
N ILE A 255 -17.53 -6.08 13.87
CA ILE A 255 -17.07 -4.89 14.59
C ILE A 255 -18.24 -4.19 15.23
N GLU A 256 -18.25 -4.18 16.56
CA GLU A 256 -19.12 -3.26 17.31
C GLU A 256 -18.75 -1.82 16.96
N THR A 257 -19.75 -1.00 16.70
CA THR A 257 -19.51 0.44 16.49
C THR A 257 -18.98 1.03 17.79
N PRO A 258 -17.75 1.58 17.79
CA PRO A 258 -17.20 2.19 19.00
C PRO A 258 -18.14 3.27 19.54
N LYS A 259 -18.22 3.36 20.88
CA LYS A 259 -19.05 4.39 21.55
C LYS A 259 -18.46 5.78 21.40
N ASN A 260 -17.12 5.87 21.31
CA ASN A 260 -16.41 7.13 21.10
C ASN A 260 -16.49 7.54 19.63
N ASN A 261 -16.92 8.76 19.35
CA ASN A 261 -17.07 9.30 18.01
C ASN A 261 -15.75 9.30 17.22
N GLN A 262 -14.62 9.54 17.88
CA GLN A 262 -13.29 9.55 17.25
C GLN A 262 -12.86 8.15 16.78
N GLU A 263 -13.04 7.13 17.65
CA GLU A 263 -12.74 5.73 17.31
C GLU A 263 -13.69 5.21 16.23
N ARG A 264 -14.97 5.59 16.34
CA ARG A 264 -16.00 5.25 15.35
C ARG A 264 -15.65 5.81 13.97
N TYR A 265 -15.28 7.08 13.91
CA TYR A 265 -14.82 7.73 12.67
C TYR A 265 -13.59 7.05 12.10
N PHE A 266 -12.58 6.76 12.93
CA PHE A 266 -11.37 6.06 12.52
C PHE A 266 -11.65 4.68 11.89
N CYS A 267 -12.45 3.87 12.58
CA CYS A 267 -12.81 2.54 12.08
C CYS A 267 -13.59 2.63 10.76
N PHE A 268 -14.53 3.57 10.68
CA PHE A 268 -15.37 3.79 9.53
C PHE A 268 -14.58 4.25 8.30
N SER A 269 -13.73 5.26 8.42
CA SER A 269 -12.93 5.78 7.31
C SER A 269 -12.00 4.71 6.73
N ASN A 270 -11.26 3.97 7.58
CA ASN A 270 -10.35 2.93 7.11
C ASN A 270 -11.09 1.76 6.43
N ARG A 271 -12.29 1.41 6.89
CA ARG A 271 -13.15 0.40 6.26
C ARG A 271 -13.54 0.81 4.84
N TRP A 272 -13.94 2.07 4.66
CA TRP A 272 -14.37 2.56 3.36
C TRP A 272 -13.20 2.74 2.41
N TYR A 273 -12.03 3.16 2.90
CA TYR A 273 -10.82 3.16 2.08
C TYR A 273 -10.48 1.76 1.60
N TYR A 274 -10.49 0.77 2.49
CA TYR A 274 -10.26 -0.63 2.11
C TYR A 274 -11.32 -1.15 1.13
N PHE A 275 -12.60 -0.82 1.33
CA PHE A 275 -13.67 -1.16 0.39
C PHE A 275 -13.41 -0.57 -1.01
N ALA A 276 -13.08 0.72 -1.10
CA ALA A 276 -12.71 1.36 -2.36
C ALA A 276 -11.50 0.66 -3.01
N GLY A 277 -10.53 0.26 -2.22
CA GLY A 277 -9.38 -0.52 -2.68
C GLY A 277 -9.76 -1.87 -3.29
N ILE A 278 -10.63 -2.64 -2.63
CA ILE A 278 -11.14 -3.92 -3.17
C ILE A 278 -11.91 -3.68 -4.47
N LEU A 279 -12.80 -2.68 -4.50
CA LEU A 279 -13.60 -2.36 -5.68
C LEU A 279 -12.72 -2.00 -6.88
N LEU A 280 -11.75 -1.09 -6.69
CA LEU A 280 -10.85 -0.65 -7.77
C LEU A 280 -9.93 -1.80 -8.24
N ASN A 281 -9.43 -2.63 -7.31
CA ASN A 281 -8.66 -3.81 -7.70
C ASN A 281 -9.52 -4.85 -8.43
N SER A 282 -10.78 -5.01 -8.07
CA SER A 282 -11.70 -5.89 -8.80
C SER A 282 -11.96 -5.37 -10.22
N LEU A 283 -12.03 -4.04 -10.41
CA LEU A 283 -12.15 -3.43 -11.72
C LEU A 283 -10.89 -3.59 -12.60
N ASN A 284 -9.75 -3.97 -12.03
CA ASN A 284 -8.53 -4.25 -12.79
C ASN A 284 -8.71 -5.39 -13.80
N TYR A 285 -9.69 -6.27 -13.60
CA TYR A 285 -10.04 -7.32 -14.57
C TYR A 285 -10.74 -6.79 -15.83
N ILE A 286 -11.29 -5.57 -15.74
CA ILE A 286 -11.94 -4.89 -16.86
C ILE A 286 -11.00 -3.79 -17.39
N PHE A 287 -10.30 -3.08 -16.49
CA PHE A 287 -9.46 -1.93 -16.79
C PHE A 287 -8.07 -2.13 -16.18
N VAL A 288 -7.10 -2.52 -16.96
CA VAL A 288 -5.73 -2.98 -16.56
C VAL A 288 -5.02 -2.08 -15.55
N TYR A 289 -5.33 -0.78 -15.48
CA TYR A 289 -4.66 0.14 -14.56
C TYR A 289 -5.43 0.44 -13.27
N MET A 290 -6.64 -0.11 -13.12
CA MET A 290 -7.45 0.12 -11.90
C MET A 290 -6.81 -0.49 -10.66
N GLY A 291 -6.07 -1.59 -10.79
CA GLY A 291 -5.28 -2.17 -9.70
C GLY A 291 -4.20 -1.21 -9.18
N ARG A 292 -3.55 -0.46 -10.07
CA ARG A 292 -2.55 0.55 -9.68
C ARG A 292 -3.18 1.71 -8.90
N ILE A 293 -4.34 2.19 -9.36
CA ILE A 293 -5.13 3.22 -8.65
C ILE A 293 -5.68 2.64 -7.35
N GLY A 294 -6.18 1.41 -7.39
CA GLY A 294 -6.71 0.70 -6.23
C GLY A 294 -5.70 0.54 -5.10
N LEU A 295 -4.40 0.42 -5.40
CA LEU A 295 -3.35 0.24 -4.40
C LEU A 295 -3.31 1.39 -3.37
N TYR A 296 -3.60 2.63 -3.78
CA TYR A 296 -3.66 3.78 -2.86
C TYR A 296 -4.66 3.53 -1.72
N PHE A 297 -5.79 2.89 -2.02
CA PHE A 297 -6.86 2.60 -1.07
C PHE A 297 -6.71 1.22 -0.43
N TYR A 298 -6.25 0.24 -1.20
CA TYR A 298 -6.19 -1.15 -0.78
C TYR A 298 -5.23 -1.37 0.39
N ILE A 299 -4.15 -0.60 0.48
CA ILE A 299 -3.16 -0.66 1.57
C ILE A 299 -3.77 -0.42 2.96
N PHE A 300 -4.95 0.24 3.03
CA PHE A 300 -5.69 0.42 4.28
C PHE A 300 -6.25 -0.88 4.86
N GLU A 301 -6.20 -1.99 4.12
CA GLU A 301 -6.42 -3.33 4.69
C GLU A 301 -5.58 -3.53 5.95
N SER A 302 -4.29 -3.21 5.91
CA SER A 302 -3.38 -3.42 7.03
C SER A 302 -3.81 -2.66 8.31
N ILE A 303 -4.28 -1.42 8.15
CA ILE A 303 -4.76 -0.61 9.27
C ILE A 303 -6.13 -1.10 9.76
N TYR A 304 -7.05 -1.39 8.83
CA TYR A 304 -8.40 -1.85 9.14
C TYR A 304 -8.39 -3.21 9.85
N ILE A 305 -7.58 -4.16 9.38
CA ILE A 305 -7.41 -5.46 10.03
C ILE A 305 -6.81 -5.31 11.42
N GLY A 306 -5.82 -4.43 11.59
CA GLY A 306 -5.29 -4.12 12.92
C GLY A 306 -6.38 -3.64 13.89
N ASN A 307 -7.35 -2.87 13.42
CA ASN A 307 -8.50 -2.44 14.21
C ASN A 307 -9.36 -3.64 14.65
N ILE A 308 -9.67 -4.58 13.73
CA ILE A 308 -10.43 -5.80 14.06
C ILE A 308 -9.67 -6.65 15.10
N PHE A 309 -8.36 -6.81 14.93
CA PHE A 309 -7.57 -7.61 15.87
C PHE A 309 -7.44 -6.98 17.25
N LYS A 310 -7.55 -5.67 17.37
CA LYS A 310 -7.58 -4.94 18.64
C LYS A 310 -8.95 -5.00 19.34
N ALA A 311 -10.03 -5.16 18.59
CA ALA A 311 -11.38 -5.21 19.14
C ALA A 311 -11.49 -6.23 20.27
N LYS A 312 -12.01 -5.78 21.43
CA LYS A 312 -12.16 -6.58 22.65
C LYS A 312 -13.29 -7.60 22.57
N ASN A 313 -14.18 -7.43 21.60
CA ASN A 313 -15.29 -8.35 21.38
C ASN A 313 -14.79 -9.77 21.10
N LYS A 314 -15.23 -10.73 21.91
CA LYS A 314 -14.83 -12.14 21.82
C LYS A 314 -16.01 -13.01 21.35
N THR A 315 -16.91 -12.48 20.56
CA THR A 315 -17.95 -13.35 19.96
C THR A 315 -17.30 -14.42 19.11
N ILE A 316 -17.98 -15.57 18.99
CA ILE A 316 -17.52 -16.66 18.13
C ILE A 316 -17.26 -16.18 16.69
N TRP A 317 -18.10 -15.29 16.17
CA TRP A 317 -17.96 -14.71 14.84
C TRP A 317 -16.69 -13.88 14.67
N THR A 318 -16.30 -13.12 15.71
CA THR A 318 -15.05 -12.35 15.72
C THR A 318 -13.83 -13.27 15.77
N LEU A 319 -13.89 -14.34 16.54
CA LEU A 319 -12.81 -15.32 16.63
C LEU A 319 -12.65 -16.07 15.31
N MET A 320 -13.74 -16.52 14.70
CA MET A 320 -13.75 -17.16 13.39
C MET A 320 -13.18 -16.23 12.30
N PHE A 321 -13.59 -14.95 12.30
CA PHE A 321 -13.03 -13.97 11.38
C PHE A 321 -11.51 -13.86 11.51
N LYS A 322 -11.01 -13.68 12.74
CA LYS A 322 -9.57 -13.57 13.02
C LYS A 322 -8.83 -14.83 12.57
N PHE A 323 -9.38 -16.01 12.83
CA PHE A 323 -8.82 -17.27 12.37
C PHE A 323 -8.75 -17.36 10.84
N CYS A 324 -9.85 -17.10 10.14
CA CYS A 324 -9.90 -17.12 8.67
C CYS A 324 -8.91 -16.10 8.06
N TYR A 325 -8.77 -14.91 8.69
CA TYR A 325 -7.81 -13.93 8.21
C TYR A 325 -6.35 -14.38 8.39
N VAL A 326 -6.04 -15.05 9.51
CA VAL A 326 -4.71 -15.65 9.72
C VAL A 326 -4.44 -16.72 8.67
N CYS A 327 -5.41 -17.59 8.38
CA CYS A 327 -5.29 -18.59 7.28
C CYS A 327 -5.05 -17.91 5.93
N LEU A 328 -5.73 -16.80 5.66
CA LEU A 328 -5.52 -16.01 4.45
C LEU A 328 -4.10 -15.43 4.38
N LEU A 329 -3.58 -14.87 5.47
CA LEU A 329 -2.20 -14.38 5.51
C LEU A 329 -1.19 -15.51 5.31
N LEU A 330 -1.39 -16.68 5.91
CA LEU A 330 -0.52 -17.84 5.71
C LEU A 330 -0.55 -18.30 4.24
N TYR A 331 -1.71 -18.29 3.60
CA TYR A 331 -1.83 -18.58 2.18
C TYR A 331 -1.07 -17.57 1.30
N TYR A 332 -1.17 -16.27 1.59
CA TYR A 332 -0.40 -15.24 0.87
C TYR A 332 1.10 -15.41 1.09
N LEU A 333 1.52 -15.66 2.33
CA LEU A 333 2.93 -15.92 2.63
C LEU A 333 3.43 -17.15 1.87
N TYR A 334 2.65 -18.23 1.87
CA TYR A 334 2.97 -19.44 1.08
C TYR A 334 3.12 -19.12 -0.41
N ASN A 335 2.21 -18.34 -1.00
CA ASN A 335 2.33 -17.94 -2.41
C ASN A 335 3.57 -17.08 -2.66
N ASN A 336 3.88 -16.12 -1.79
CA ASN A 336 5.07 -15.27 -1.93
C ASN A 336 6.35 -16.09 -1.91
N ILE A 337 6.44 -17.11 -1.05
CA ILE A 337 7.65 -17.95 -0.94
C ILE A 337 7.72 -19.12 -1.95
N THR A 338 6.64 -19.43 -2.68
CA THR A 338 6.60 -20.55 -3.62
C THR A 338 6.44 -20.16 -5.07
N ARG A 339 5.70 -19.09 -5.35
CA ARG A 339 5.33 -18.69 -6.71
C ARG A 339 6.01 -17.40 -7.17
N GLY A 340 6.29 -16.47 -6.24
CA GLY A 340 6.97 -15.23 -6.56
C GLY A 340 6.24 -14.36 -7.57
N GLY A 341 4.97 -14.05 -7.31
CA GLY A 341 4.10 -13.35 -8.28
C GLY A 341 4.55 -11.94 -8.69
N GLN A 342 5.52 -11.36 -7.99
CA GLN A 342 6.09 -10.04 -8.25
C GLN A 342 7.58 -10.12 -8.67
N GLY A 343 8.07 -11.29 -9.06
CA GLY A 343 9.49 -11.51 -9.38
C GLY A 343 10.41 -11.46 -8.16
N GLU A 344 9.85 -11.63 -6.95
CA GLU A 344 10.61 -11.63 -5.71
C GLU A 344 11.40 -12.91 -5.46
N LEU A 345 11.26 -13.91 -6.32
CA LEU A 345 11.96 -15.20 -6.22
C LEU A 345 12.80 -15.50 -7.48
N PRO A 346 13.98 -16.11 -7.29
CA PRO A 346 14.68 -16.31 -6.03
C PRO A 346 15.20 -14.99 -5.45
N TYR A 347 15.09 -14.80 -4.14
CA TYR A 347 15.66 -13.60 -3.52
C TYR A 347 17.18 -13.71 -3.44
N ARG A 348 17.87 -12.67 -3.93
CA ARG A 348 19.32 -12.50 -3.85
C ARG A 348 19.66 -11.10 -3.40
N PHE A 349 20.74 -10.95 -2.66
CA PHE A 349 21.33 -9.65 -2.38
C PHE A 349 22.19 -9.18 -3.56
N PHE A 350 22.34 -7.88 -3.73
CA PHE A 350 23.06 -7.28 -4.85
C PHE A 350 24.52 -7.76 -4.97
N TRP A 351 25.12 -8.26 -3.90
CA TRP A 351 26.50 -8.83 -3.91
C TRP A 351 26.56 -10.33 -4.21
N GLN A 352 25.44 -10.97 -4.52
CA GLN A 352 25.34 -12.41 -4.81
C GLN A 352 25.18 -12.72 -6.32
N ILE A 353 25.46 -11.74 -7.15
CA ILE A 353 25.38 -11.85 -8.63
C ILE A 353 26.67 -12.45 -9.16
#